data_a707e60a321348c7b8bd817043b12825
#
_entry.id   a707e60a321348c7b8bd817043b12825
#
_cell.length_a   1.000
_cell.length_b   1.000
_cell.length_c   1.000
_cell.angle_alpha   90.00
_cell.angle_beta   90.00
_cell.angle_gamma   90.00
#
_symmetry.space_group_name_H-M   'P 1'
#
loop_
_entity.id
_entity.type
_entity.pdbx_description
1 polymer ?
#
loop_
_entity_poly.entity_id
_entity_poly.type
_entity_poly.pdbx_seq_one_letter_code
_entity_poly.pdbx_strand_id
1 'polypeptide(L)' 'MGLKPGPLFKEIITAVTDAWYENPGLTREEALDIAKKVANIS' A
#
# COMPACT_ATOMS: atom_id res chain seq x y z
N MET A 1 -21.12 12.32 3.29
CA MET A 1 -20.65 12.22 3.16
C MET A 1 -19.62 12.02 3.49
N GLY A 2 -19.19 12.08 3.80
CA GLY A 2 -17.98 11.93 4.14
C GLY A 2 -17.23 10.93 3.56
N LEU A 3 -17.60 10.40 2.57
CA LEU A 3 -16.88 9.44 2.03
C LEU A 3 -15.67 9.92 1.44
N LYS A 4 -14.56 9.57 1.86
CA LYS A 4 -13.38 9.94 1.30
C LYS A 4 -12.81 8.83 0.66
N PRO A 5 -12.97 8.56 -0.52
CA PRO A 5 -12.45 7.40 -1.20
C PRO A 5 -10.96 7.44 -1.31
N GLY A 6 -10.37 8.49 -1.11
CA GLY A 6 -8.98 8.56 -1.34
C GLY A 6 -8.07 7.98 -0.30
N PRO A 7 -8.39 8.05 0.94
CA PRO A 7 -7.44 7.71 1.98
C PRO A 7 -6.87 6.32 1.89
N LEU A 8 -7.70 5.33 1.72
CA LEU A 8 -7.22 3.97 1.70
C LEU A 8 -6.33 3.74 0.50
N PHE A 9 -6.74 4.21 -0.64
CA PHE A 9 -5.97 4.02 -1.85
C PHE A 9 -4.61 4.70 -1.71
N LYS A 10 -4.60 5.89 -1.15
CA LYS A 10 -3.38 6.61 -0.98
C LYS A 10 -2.47 5.90 0.00
N GLU A 11 -3.02 5.35 1.05
CA GLU A 11 -2.22 4.64 2.02
C GLU A 11 -1.57 3.41 1.42
N ILE A 12 -2.28 2.71 0.58
CA ILE A 12 -1.73 1.54 -0.06
C ILE A 12 -0.54 1.94 -0.94
N ILE A 13 -0.73 2.97 -1.74
CA ILE A 13 0.33 3.41 -2.60
C ILE A 13 1.53 3.87 -1.80
N THR A 14 1.30 4.60 -0.74
CA THR A 14 2.38 5.10 0.08
C THR A 14 3.14 3.95 0.73
N ALA A 15 2.41 2.96 1.23
CA ALA A 15 3.05 1.83 1.88
C ALA A 15 3.93 1.05 0.90
N VAL A 16 3.41 0.83 -0.29
CA VAL A 16 4.16 0.09 -1.30
C VAL A 16 5.38 0.89 -1.73
N THR A 17 5.21 2.17 -1.94
CA THR A 17 6.31 3.00 -2.35
C THR A 17 7.39 3.03 -1.28
N ASP A 18 6.97 3.15 -0.05
CA ASP A 18 7.90 3.19 1.05
C ASP A 18 8.70 1.89 1.14
N ALA A 19 8.02 0.78 0.97
CA ALA A 19 8.69 -0.51 1.00
C ALA A 19 9.68 -0.63 -0.15
N TRP A 20 9.34 -0.06 -1.27
CA TRP A 20 10.21 -0.09 -2.42
C TRP A 20 11.48 0.69 -2.14
N TYR A 21 11.36 1.82 -1.49
CA TYR A 21 12.51 2.62 -1.17
C TYR A 21 13.46 1.86 -0.23
N GLU A 22 12.90 1.14 0.72
CA GLU A 22 13.71 0.40 1.64
C GLU A 22 14.26 -0.85 0.99
N ASN A 23 13.55 -1.42 0.06
CA ASN A 23 13.96 -2.66 -0.55
C ASN A 23 13.79 -2.55 -2.05
N PRO A 24 14.77 -2.02 -2.74
CA PRO A 24 14.64 -1.86 -4.20
C PRO A 24 14.43 -3.17 -4.93
N GLY A 25 14.73 -4.28 -4.31
CA GLY A 25 14.49 -5.56 -4.94
C GLY A 25 13.10 -6.10 -4.70
N LEU A 26 12.21 -5.29 -4.19
CA LEU A 26 10.87 -5.74 -3.89
C LEU A 26 10.19 -6.27 -5.14
N THR A 27 9.61 -7.45 -5.07
CA THR A 27 8.93 -8.02 -6.21
C THR A 27 7.47 -7.61 -6.22
N ARG A 28 6.84 -7.88 -7.36
CA ARG A 28 5.43 -7.54 -7.49
C ARG A 28 4.61 -8.28 -6.45
N GLU A 29 4.92 -9.54 -6.21
CA GLU A 29 4.17 -10.31 -5.25
C GLU A 29 4.28 -9.72 -3.86
N GLU A 30 5.47 -9.27 -3.51
CA GLU A 30 5.65 -8.66 -2.22
C GLU A 30 4.89 -7.36 -2.13
N ALA A 31 4.89 -6.59 -3.20
CA ALA A 31 4.14 -5.35 -3.22
C ALA A 31 2.66 -5.61 -3.03
N LEU A 32 2.16 -6.66 -3.69
CA LEU A 32 0.76 -7.00 -3.55
C LEU A 32 0.45 -7.42 -2.12
N ASP A 33 1.36 -8.13 -1.50
CA ASP A 33 1.16 -8.55 -0.14
C ASP A 33 1.05 -7.35 0.79
N ILE A 34 1.89 -6.36 0.58
CA ILE A 34 1.85 -5.16 1.38
C ILE A 34 0.52 -4.45 1.16
N ALA A 35 0.08 -4.36 -0.08
CA ALA A 35 -1.17 -3.70 -0.38
C ALA A 35 -2.33 -4.41 0.31
N LYS A 36 -2.29 -5.74 0.31
CA LYS A 36 -3.35 -6.49 0.95
C LYS A 36 -3.34 -6.26 2.44
N LYS A 37 -2.18 -6.18 3.03
CA LYS A 37 -2.10 -5.97 4.46
C LYS A 37 -2.67 -4.62 4.84
N VAL A 38 -2.32 -3.60 4.08
CA VAL A 38 -2.82 -2.26 4.38
C VAL A 38 -4.33 -2.23 4.23
N ALA A 39 -4.83 -2.83 3.17
CA ALA A 39 -6.27 -2.83 2.95
C ALA A 39 -6.99 -3.60 4.05
N ASN A 40 -6.36 -4.67 4.51
CA ASN A 40 -6.99 -5.49 5.52
C ASN A 40 -7.04 -4.79 6.87
N ILE A 41 -6.04 -4.01 7.16
CA ILE A 41 -6.01 -3.29 8.42
C ILE A 41 -7.07 -2.22 8.45
N SER A 42 -7.32 -1.58 7.35
CA SER A 42 -8.33 -0.56 7.30
C SER A 42 -9.70 -1.16 7.37
#